data_4d2e282c298cd5314a93318d95c84c29
#
_entry.id   4d2e282c298cd5314a93318d95c84c29
#
_cell.length_a   1.000
_cell.length_b   1.000
_cell.length_c   1.000
_cell.angle_alpha   90.00
_cell.angle_beta   90.00
_cell.angle_gamma   90.00
#
_symmetry.space_group_name_H-M   'P 1'
#
loop_
_entity.id
_entity.type
_entity.pdbx_description
1 polymer ?
#
loop_
_entity_poly.entity_id
_entity_poly.type
_entity_poly.pdbx_seq_one_letter_code
_entity_poly.pdbx_strand_id
1 'polypeptide(L)'
;FGEDNKKSFAAWIADCAALIKSMDSNHLVSIGSEGMAGCEGDLSLWTSIHADANVDYTTIHIWPNNWGWIDKKDIPGTIGQAIENTCSYIDMHVQEAFKINKPLVLEEFGLPRDSVKFTSNTSTVQRDRYYRAVFDIVEKHAAEKGVFQGCNFWAWGGFAEPQHLFWQRGDDYMGDPGQEEQGLNSVYATDSTINMIKEAVSDINQIIQKQ
;
A
#
# COMPACT_ATOMS: atom_id res chain seq x y z
N PHE A 1 7.11 -20.40 -8.36
CA PHE A 1 6.03 -21.42 -8.45
C PHE A 1 6.08 -22.12 -9.80
N GLY A 2 5.97 -23.47 -9.83
CA GLY A 2 5.69 -24.17 -11.09
C GLY A 2 4.24 -23.90 -11.54
N GLU A 3 3.95 -24.15 -12.83
CA GLU A 3 2.63 -23.89 -13.42
C GLU A 3 1.47 -24.58 -12.67
N ASP A 4 1.69 -25.77 -12.10
CA ASP A 4 0.67 -26.48 -11.34
C ASP A 4 0.37 -25.77 -10.01
N ASN A 5 1.36 -25.13 -9.38
CA ASN A 5 1.19 -24.35 -8.17
C ASN A 5 0.41 -23.06 -8.46
N LYS A 6 0.68 -22.39 -9.59
CA LYS A 6 -0.10 -21.21 -10.02
C LYS A 6 -1.56 -21.55 -10.22
N LYS A 7 -1.86 -22.68 -10.87
CA LYS A 7 -3.24 -23.16 -11.08
C LYS A 7 -3.92 -23.48 -9.74
N SER A 8 -3.20 -24.17 -8.85
CA SER A 8 -3.74 -24.51 -7.53
C SER A 8 -4.00 -23.24 -6.69
N PHE A 9 -3.11 -22.24 -6.77
CA PHE A 9 -3.30 -20.97 -6.12
C PHE A 9 -4.51 -20.20 -6.66
N ALA A 10 -4.65 -20.11 -7.98
CA ALA A 10 -5.79 -19.45 -8.60
C ALA A 10 -7.13 -20.16 -8.26
N ALA A 11 -7.14 -21.49 -8.25
CA ALA A 11 -8.32 -22.26 -7.84
C ALA A 11 -8.68 -22.00 -6.37
N TRP A 12 -7.70 -22.00 -5.49
CA TRP A 12 -7.91 -21.70 -4.07
C TRP A 12 -8.50 -20.30 -3.85
N ILE A 13 -7.99 -19.28 -4.54
CA ILE A 13 -8.54 -17.91 -4.48
C ILE A 13 -10.02 -17.92 -4.92
N ALA A 14 -10.34 -18.54 -6.06
CA ALA A 14 -11.70 -18.60 -6.58
C ALA A 14 -12.66 -19.31 -5.59
N ASP A 15 -12.25 -20.45 -5.04
CA ASP A 15 -13.04 -21.21 -4.06
C ASP A 15 -13.29 -20.41 -2.77
N CYS A 16 -12.25 -19.75 -2.24
CA CYS A 16 -12.37 -18.91 -1.05
C CYS A 16 -13.29 -17.71 -1.29
N ALA A 17 -13.13 -16.99 -2.40
CA ALA A 17 -13.96 -15.86 -2.74
C ALA A 17 -15.44 -16.28 -2.93
N ALA A 18 -15.69 -17.39 -3.63
CA ALA A 18 -17.02 -17.95 -3.79
C ALA A 18 -17.64 -18.37 -2.44
N LEU A 19 -16.86 -18.99 -1.55
CA LEU A 19 -17.33 -19.36 -0.21
C LEU A 19 -17.76 -18.12 0.58
N ILE A 20 -16.94 -17.06 0.62
CA ILE A 20 -17.27 -15.81 1.32
C ILE A 20 -18.56 -15.23 0.77
N LYS A 21 -18.68 -15.11 -0.56
CA LYS A 21 -19.87 -14.56 -1.22
C LYS A 21 -21.13 -15.43 -0.98
N SER A 22 -20.98 -16.74 -0.82
CA SER A 22 -22.11 -17.62 -0.48
C SER A 22 -22.64 -17.41 0.93
N MET A 23 -21.76 -16.94 1.84
CA MET A 23 -22.12 -16.67 3.25
C MET A 23 -22.63 -15.23 3.43
N ASP A 24 -22.02 -14.28 2.75
CA ASP A 24 -22.41 -12.86 2.75
C ASP A 24 -22.12 -12.21 1.40
N SER A 25 -23.16 -12.02 0.62
CA SER A 25 -23.06 -11.39 -0.71
C SER A 25 -22.87 -9.86 -0.66
N ASN A 26 -23.05 -9.22 0.50
CA ASN A 26 -23.00 -7.76 0.63
C ASN A 26 -21.58 -7.25 0.88
N HIS A 27 -20.72 -8.04 1.56
CA HIS A 27 -19.36 -7.63 1.80
C HIS A 27 -18.50 -7.69 0.55
N LEU A 28 -17.62 -6.68 0.39
CA LEU A 28 -16.61 -6.69 -0.66
C LEU A 28 -15.53 -7.71 -0.33
N VAL A 29 -15.06 -8.40 -1.35
CA VAL A 29 -13.99 -9.41 -1.27
C VAL A 29 -12.82 -8.94 -2.10
N SER A 30 -11.63 -8.98 -1.51
CA SER A 30 -10.33 -8.74 -2.14
C SER A 30 -9.35 -9.85 -1.77
N ILE A 31 -8.22 -9.89 -2.44
CA ILE A 31 -7.23 -10.96 -2.28
C ILE A 31 -6.12 -10.54 -1.30
N GLY A 32 -5.86 -9.24 -1.14
CA GLY A 32 -4.75 -8.72 -0.33
C GLY A 32 -3.38 -9.00 -0.97
N SER A 33 -3.32 -9.04 -2.29
CA SER A 33 -2.08 -9.32 -3.03
C SER A 33 -1.19 -8.08 -3.12
N GLU A 34 0.15 -8.30 -2.97
CA GLU A 34 1.14 -7.25 -3.23
C GLU A 34 1.23 -6.81 -4.71
N GLY A 35 0.37 -7.34 -5.56
CA GLY A 35 0.47 -7.11 -6.99
C GLY A 35 1.33 -8.17 -7.69
N MET A 36 2.01 -7.78 -8.77
CA MET A 36 2.93 -8.66 -9.49
C MET A 36 4.01 -9.22 -8.55
N ALA A 37 4.50 -8.45 -7.59
CA ALA A 37 5.49 -8.90 -6.61
C ALA A 37 4.98 -10.09 -5.79
N GLY A 38 3.74 -10.06 -5.32
CA GLY A 38 3.09 -11.17 -4.61
C GLY A 38 2.74 -12.38 -5.49
N CYS A 39 2.87 -12.24 -6.80
CA CYS A 39 2.68 -13.28 -7.80
C CYS A 39 4.01 -13.74 -8.44
N GLU A 40 5.13 -13.60 -7.73
CA GLU A 40 6.48 -13.96 -8.20
C GLU A 40 6.91 -13.31 -9.53
N GLY A 41 6.50 -12.06 -9.74
CA GLY A 41 6.78 -11.31 -10.95
C GLY A 41 5.83 -11.62 -12.12
N ASP A 42 4.78 -12.40 -11.90
CA ASP A 42 3.80 -12.79 -12.93
C ASP A 42 2.56 -11.89 -12.90
N LEU A 43 2.58 -10.84 -13.72
CA LEU A 43 1.45 -9.91 -13.84
C LEU A 43 0.21 -10.60 -14.42
N SER A 44 0.38 -11.62 -15.27
CA SER A 44 -0.77 -12.32 -15.86
C SER A 44 -1.48 -13.19 -14.84
N LEU A 45 -0.76 -13.79 -13.91
CA LEU A 45 -1.34 -14.49 -12.75
C LEU A 45 -2.12 -13.51 -11.87
N TRP A 46 -1.52 -12.35 -11.53
CA TRP A 46 -2.20 -11.30 -10.76
C TRP A 46 -3.51 -10.87 -11.42
N THR A 47 -3.48 -10.61 -12.73
CA THR A 47 -4.67 -10.23 -13.50
C THR A 47 -5.73 -11.33 -13.45
N SER A 48 -5.33 -12.59 -13.65
CA SER A 48 -6.26 -13.72 -13.72
C SER A 48 -6.97 -13.99 -12.40
N ILE A 49 -6.26 -13.94 -11.26
CA ILE A 49 -6.87 -14.17 -9.94
C ILE A 49 -7.82 -13.04 -9.54
N HIS A 50 -7.53 -11.80 -9.94
CA HIS A 50 -8.42 -10.67 -9.68
C HIS A 50 -9.58 -10.57 -10.66
N ALA A 51 -9.52 -11.27 -11.81
CA ALA A 51 -10.65 -11.31 -12.77
C ALA A 51 -11.81 -12.19 -12.31
N ASP A 52 -11.65 -13.00 -11.24
CA ASP A 52 -12.73 -13.84 -10.70
C ASP A 52 -13.96 -12.99 -10.32
N ALA A 53 -15.16 -13.48 -10.66
CA ALA A 53 -16.41 -12.75 -10.48
C ALA A 53 -16.74 -12.43 -9.00
N ASN A 54 -16.21 -13.22 -8.06
CA ASN A 54 -16.42 -13.05 -6.63
C ASN A 54 -15.39 -12.14 -5.96
N VAL A 55 -14.38 -11.67 -6.69
CA VAL A 55 -13.42 -10.67 -6.24
C VAL A 55 -13.91 -9.29 -6.69
N ASP A 56 -14.15 -8.37 -5.77
CA ASP A 56 -14.78 -7.09 -6.07
C ASP A 56 -13.78 -6.01 -6.53
N TYR A 57 -12.57 -6.00 -5.99
CA TYR A 57 -11.53 -5.03 -6.33
C TYR A 57 -10.14 -5.64 -6.30
N THR A 58 -9.21 -5.00 -6.98
CA THR A 58 -7.82 -5.43 -7.09
C THR A 58 -6.95 -4.71 -6.07
N THR A 59 -5.86 -5.36 -5.65
CA THR A 59 -4.96 -4.86 -4.62
C THR A 59 -3.51 -4.92 -5.03
N ILE A 60 -2.73 -3.96 -4.55
CA ILE A 60 -1.27 -3.94 -4.60
C ILE A 60 -0.72 -3.42 -3.28
N HIS A 61 0.51 -3.82 -2.94
CA HIS A 61 1.33 -3.22 -1.88
C HIS A 61 2.63 -2.70 -2.49
N ILE A 62 3.26 -1.70 -1.87
CA ILE A 62 4.53 -1.15 -2.35
C ILE A 62 5.45 -0.84 -1.16
N TRP A 63 6.57 -1.55 -1.11
CA TRP A 63 7.53 -1.48 -0.03
C TRP A 63 8.94 -1.11 -0.54
N PRO A 64 9.23 0.17 -0.84
CA PRO A 64 10.51 0.60 -1.42
C PRO A 64 11.72 0.18 -0.62
N ASN A 65 11.61 0.19 0.72
CA ASN A 65 12.67 -0.24 1.61
C ASN A 65 12.96 -1.76 1.50
N ASN A 66 11.90 -2.57 1.47
CA ASN A 66 12.01 -4.04 1.42
C ASN A 66 12.44 -4.53 0.04
N TRP A 67 12.03 -3.81 -1.01
CA TRP A 67 12.34 -4.14 -2.40
C TRP A 67 13.69 -3.57 -2.88
N GLY A 68 14.45 -2.91 -1.99
CA GLY A 68 15.76 -2.35 -2.33
C GLY A 68 15.70 -1.16 -3.28
N TRP A 69 14.57 -0.46 -3.34
CA TRP A 69 14.43 0.76 -4.16
C TRP A 69 15.01 2.00 -3.50
N ILE A 70 15.30 1.93 -2.21
CA ILE A 70 16.04 2.97 -1.48
C ILE A 70 17.32 2.41 -0.87
N ASP A 71 18.35 3.25 -0.80
CA ASP A 71 19.53 2.99 0.04
C ASP A 71 19.28 3.61 1.42
N LYS A 72 19.23 2.76 2.46
CA LYS A 72 19.06 3.19 3.86
C LYS A 72 20.15 4.16 4.34
N LYS A 73 21.32 4.17 3.68
CA LYS A 73 22.43 5.06 3.98
C LYS A 73 22.31 6.41 3.26
N ASP A 74 21.54 6.46 2.18
CA ASP A 74 21.31 7.66 1.37
C ASP A 74 19.87 7.69 0.83
N ILE A 75 18.90 7.80 1.73
CA ILE A 75 17.49 7.94 1.33
C ILE A 75 17.28 9.18 0.45
N PRO A 76 17.83 10.37 0.77
CA PRO A 76 17.68 11.55 -0.09
C PRO A 76 18.16 11.36 -1.53
N GLY A 77 19.27 10.63 -1.72
CA GLY A 77 19.83 10.38 -3.05
C GLY A 77 19.05 9.36 -3.86
N THR A 78 18.33 8.46 -3.21
CA THR A 78 17.63 7.34 -3.87
C THR A 78 16.12 7.47 -3.93
N ILE A 79 15.52 8.38 -3.16
CA ILE A 79 14.05 8.52 -3.09
C ILE A 79 13.42 8.91 -4.43
N GLY A 80 14.11 9.66 -5.27
CA GLY A 80 13.61 10.01 -6.60
C GLY A 80 13.32 8.77 -7.45
N GLN A 81 14.28 7.85 -7.52
CA GLN A 81 14.12 6.61 -8.25
C GLN A 81 13.04 5.70 -7.63
N ALA A 82 12.94 5.67 -6.29
CA ALA A 82 11.90 4.91 -5.62
C ALA A 82 10.49 5.42 -5.97
N ILE A 83 10.32 6.74 -6.08
CA ILE A 83 9.06 7.36 -6.52
C ILE A 83 8.76 6.97 -7.98
N GLU A 84 9.73 7.05 -8.89
CA GLU A 84 9.56 6.64 -10.29
C GLU A 84 9.16 5.16 -10.41
N ASN A 85 9.81 4.29 -9.66
CA ASN A 85 9.48 2.87 -9.61
C ASN A 85 8.06 2.65 -9.08
N THR A 86 7.65 3.38 -8.03
CA THR A 86 6.31 3.34 -7.46
C THR A 86 5.26 3.77 -8.48
N CYS A 87 5.45 4.90 -9.14
CA CYS A 87 4.55 5.37 -10.18
C CYS A 87 4.40 4.34 -11.31
N SER A 88 5.52 3.78 -11.79
CA SER A 88 5.52 2.77 -12.84
C SER A 88 4.80 1.49 -12.41
N TYR A 89 4.98 1.07 -11.16
CA TYR A 89 4.31 -0.11 -10.61
C TYR A 89 2.78 0.11 -10.50
N ILE A 90 2.35 1.26 -10.02
CA ILE A 90 0.94 1.63 -9.98
C ILE A 90 0.35 1.67 -11.39
N ASP A 91 1.00 2.38 -12.33
CA ASP A 91 0.50 2.53 -13.72
C ASP A 91 0.31 1.17 -14.41
N MET A 92 1.25 0.24 -14.23
CA MET A 92 1.15 -1.10 -14.78
C MET A 92 -0.09 -1.85 -14.27
N HIS A 93 -0.35 -1.79 -12.96
CA HIS A 93 -1.51 -2.44 -12.36
C HIS A 93 -2.83 -1.72 -12.67
N VAL A 94 -2.82 -0.40 -12.81
CA VAL A 94 -3.95 0.40 -13.30
C VAL A 94 -4.39 -0.07 -14.68
N GLN A 95 -3.46 -0.32 -15.59
CA GLN A 95 -3.76 -0.81 -16.94
C GLN A 95 -4.43 -2.19 -16.90
N GLU A 96 -3.96 -3.10 -16.05
CA GLU A 96 -4.56 -4.42 -15.91
C GLU A 96 -5.93 -4.35 -15.21
N ALA A 97 -6.06 -3.58 -14.12
CA ALA A 97 -7.33 -3.37 -13.43
C ALA A 97 -8.40 -2.78 -14.36
N PHE A 98 -8.01 -1.84 -15.22
CA PHE A 98 -8.89 -1.27 -16.25
C PHE A 98 -9.37 -2.35 -17.25
N LYS A 99 -8.47 -3.23 -17.72
CA LYS A 99 -8.83 -4.31 -18.66
C LYS A 99 -9.88 -5.27 -18.09
N ILE A 100 -9.80 -5.58 -16.80
CA ILE A 100 -10.75 -6.46 -16.11
C ILE A 100 -11.92 -5.70 -15.48
N ASN A 101 -12.00 -4.38 -15.70
CA ASN A 101 -13.07 -3.51 -15.22
C ASN A 101 -13.28 -3.60 -13.70
N LYS A 102 -12.20 -3.51 -12.92
CA LYS A 102 -12.24 -3.51 -11.45
C LYS A 102 -11.48 -2.33 -10.85
N PRO A 103 -11.94 -1.82 -9.70
CA PRO A 103 -11.17 -0.83 -8.92
C PRO A 103 -9.81 -1.40 -8.48
N LEU A 104 -8.81 -0.54 -8.36
CA LEU A 104 -7.50 -0.83 -7.77
C LEU A 104 -7.32 -0.04 -6.48
N VAL A 105 -6.86 -0.71 -5.43
CA VAL A 105 -6.47 -0.10 -4.15
C VAL A 105 -5.02 -0.45 -3.83
N LEU A 106 -4.23 0.56 -3.48
CA LEU A 106 -2.92 0.38 -2.86
C LEU A 106 -3.16 0.15 -1.37
N GLU A 107 -3.25 -1.12 -0.95
CA GLU A 107 -3.65 -1.48 0.41
C GLU A 107 -2.57 -1.24 1.44
N GLU A 108 -1.30 -1.31 1.03
CA GLU A 108 -0.17 -1.03 1.92
C GLU A 108 0.92 -0.28 1.16
N PHE A 109 1.41 0.79 1.75
CA PHE A 109 2.65 1.44 1.37
C PHE A 109 3.25 2.15 2.56
N GLY A 110 4.55 2.26 2.60
CA GLY A 110 5.25 2.94 3.67
C GLY A 110 6.67 3.29 3.30
N LEU A 111 7.26 4.18 4.08
CA LEU A 111 8.66 4.52 3.99
C LEU A 111 9.22 4.80 5.40
N PRO A 112 10.43 4.33 5.72
CA PRO A 112 11.09 4.68 6.96
C PRO A 112 11.29 6.19 7.09
N ARG A 113 11.49 6.66 8.33
CA ARG A 113 11.96 8.01 8.59
C ARG A 113 13.33 8.26 7.98
N ASP A 114 13.67 9.50 7.74
CA ASP A 114 15.00 9.89 7.28
C ASP A 114 16.08 9.30 8.22
N SER A 115 17.15 8.80 7.65
CA SER A 115 18.23 8.11 8.38
C SER A 115 17.81 6.80 9.08
N VAL A 116 16.67 6.22 8.74
CA VAL A 116 16.16 4.96 9.33
C VAL A 116 16.15 5.01 10.87
N LYS A 117 15.68 6.11 11.43
CA LYS A 117 15.46 6.28 12.87
C LYS A 117 14.01 5.96 13.21
N PHE A 118 13.77 5.55 14.46
CA PHE A 118 12.45 5.08 14.91
C PHE A 118 11.71 6.10 15.78
N THR A 119 12.43 7.07 16.32
CA THR A 119 11.89 8.04 17.28
C THR A 119 11.10 9.16 16.60
N SER A 120 10.01 9.60 17.24
CA SER A 120 9.08 10.61 16.74
C SER A 120 9.70 11.98 16.42
N ASN A 121 10.88 12.29 16.93
CA ASN A 121 11.59 13.55 16.66
C ASN A 121 12.55 13.50 15.46
N THR A 122 12.60 12.38 14.73
CA THR A 122 13.42 12.26 13.53
C THR A 122 12.69 12.79 12.32
N SER A 123 13.41 13.45 11.40
CA SER A 123 12.88 14.01 10.15
C SER A 123 12.11 12.97 9.32
N THR A 124 11.03 13.42 8.69
CA THR A 124 10.19 12.64 7.75
C THR A 124 10.16 13.27 6.35
N VAL A 125 11.09 14.15 6.01
CA VAL A 125 11.07 14.92 4.75
C VAL A 125 10.98 14.00 3.52
N GLN A 126 11.74 12.90 3.48
CA GLN A 126 11.70 11.99 2.33
C GLN A 126 10.46 11.10 2.35
N ARG A 127 9.98 10.71 3.52
CA ARG A 127 8.68 10.04 3.68
C ARG A 127 7.55 10.93 3.15
N ASP A 128 7.52 12.20 3.55
CA ASP A 128 6.47 13.14 3.14
C ASP A 128 6.49 13.34 1.62
N ARG A 129 7.69 13.45 1.02
CA ARG A 129 7.85 13.52 -0.43
C ARG A 129 7.32 12.26 -1.14
N TYR A 130 7.59 11.09 -0.60
CA TYR A 130 7.11 9.81 -1.14
C TYR A 130 5.59 9.68 -1.03
N TYR A 131 5.04 9.99 0.15
CA TYR A 131 3.59 9.95 0.39
C TYR A 131 2.86 10.95 -0.51
N ARG A 132 3.40 12.16 -0.69
CA ARG A 132 2.81 13.15 -1.61
C ARG A 132 2.71 12.60 -3.02
N ALA A 133 3.76 11.96 -3.51
CA ALA A 133 3.74 11.36 -4.85
C ALA A 133 2.65 10.28 -5.01
N VAL A 134 2.41 9.46 -3.98
CA VAL A 134 1.32 8.48 -3.99
C VAL A 134 -0.05 9.18 -3.97
N PHE A 135 -0.24 10.17 -3.12
CA PHE A 135 -1.51 10.91 -3.05
C PHE A 135 -1.80 11.71 -4.32
N ASP A 136 -0.78 12.25 -4.99
CA ASP A 136 -0.94 12.93 -6.30
C ASP A 136 -1.57 11.99 -7.35
N ILE A 137 -1.21 10.69 -7.32
CA ILE A 137 -1.82 9.70 -8.22
C ILE A 137 -3.28 9.45 -7.83
N VAL A 138 -3.59 9.34 -6.53
CA VAL A 138 -4.99 9.18 -6.06
C VAL A 138 -5.83 10.37 -6.48
N GLU A 139 -5.35 11.60 -6.26
CA GLU A 139 -6.05 12.83 -6.65
C GLU A 139 -6.31 12.91 -8.15
N LYS A 140 -5.30 12.55 -8.97
CA LYS A 140 -5.44 12.48 -10.42
C LYS A 140 -6.56 11.51 -10.82
N HIS A 141 -6.52 10.28 -10.30
CA HIS A 141 -7.55 9.28 -10.62
C HIS A 141 -8.93 9.66 -10.08
N ALA A 142 -9.01 10.30 -8.91
CA ALA A 142 -10.25 10.84 -8.40
C ALA A 142 -10.84 11.87 -9.39
N ALA A 143 -10.01 12.79 -9.92
CA ALA A 143 -10.45 13.80 -10.88
C ALA A 143 -10.87 13.21 -12.23
N GLU A 144 -10.20 12.17 -12.69
CA GLU A 144 -10.42 11.51 -13.99
C GLU A 144 -11.46 10.38 -13.93
N LYS A 145 -12.01 10.06 -12.75
CA LYS A 145 -12.87 8.86 -12.52
C LYS A 145 -12.17 7.57 -12.93
N GLY A 146 -10.87 7.50 -12.67
CA GLY A 146 -10.04 6.37 -13.01
C GLY A 146 -10.23 5.19 -12.07
N VAL A 147 -9.59 4.05 -12.38
CA VAL A 147 -9.74 2.80 -11.62
C VAL A 147 -8.96 2.77 -10.30
N PHE A 148 -7.95 3.63 -10.11
CA PHE A 148 -7.19 3.70 -8.85
C PHE A 148 -8.00 4.48 -7.82
N GLN A 149 -8.62 3.77 -6.87
CA GLN A 149 -9.69 4.31 -6.01
C GLN A 149 -9.22 4.73 -4.62
N GLY A 150 -7.99 4.42 -4.24
CA GLY A 150 -7.48 4.85 -2.95
C GLY A 150 -6.22 4.14 -2.51
N CYS A 151 -5.73 4.56 -1.33
CA CYS A 151 -4.56 3.97 -0.72
C CYS A 151 -4.67 3.96 0.81
N ASN A 152 -4.00 2.98 1.44
CA ASN A 152 -3.84 2.89 2.89
C ASN A 152 -2.34 2.90 3.21
N PHE A 153 -1.89 3.85 3.98
CA PHE A 153 -0.50 3.87 4.43
C PHE A 153 -0.28 2.89 5.59
N TRP A 154 0.87 2.28 5.61
CA TRP A 154 1.35 1.50 6.73
C TRP A 154 2.47 2.26 7.46
N ALA A 155 2.33 2.61 8.77
CA ALA A 155 1.06 2.37 9.46
C ALA A 155 0.85 3.47 10.49
N TRP A 156 -0.34 3.51 11.07
CA TRP A 156 -0.68 4.48 12.09
C TRP A 156 -0.05 4.13 13.44
N GLY A 157 0.93 4.92 13.90
CA GLY A 157 1.57 4.80 15.22
C GLY A 157 0.91 5.66 16.30
N GLY A 158 0.11 6.65 15.90
CA GLY A 158 -0.64 7.51 16.83
C GLY A 158 0.25 8.29 17.78
N PHE A 159 -0.05 8.19 19.07
CA PHE A 159 0.69 8.82 20.17
C PHE A 159 1.66 7.87 20.87
N ALA A 160 1.79 6.64 20.39
CA ALA A 160 2.72 5.67 20.94
C ALA A 160 4.17 6.10 20.71
N GLU A 161 5.06 5.67 21.60
CA GLU A 161 6.49 5.88 21.47
C GLU A 161 7.24 4.55 21.59
N PRO A 162 8.23 4.28 20.70
CA PRO A 162 8.99 3.04 20.76
C PRO A 162 9.87 3.03 22.01
N GLN A 163 9.69 2.03 22.85
CA GLN A 163 10.50 1.84 24.07
C GLN A 163 11.64 0.84 23.83
N HIS A 164 11.39 -0.17 22.98
CA HIS A 164 12.36 -1.17 22.57
C HIS A 164 12.40 -1.29 21.06
N LEU A 165 13.52 -1.80 20.53
CA LEU A 165 13.69 -2.00 19.07
C LEU A 165 12.69 -3.02 18.53
N PHE A 166 12.44 -4.09 19.29
CA PHE A 166 11.38 -5.06 19.01
C PHE A 166 10.39 -5.04 20.18
N TRP A 167 9.11 -5.14 19.85
CA TRP A 167 8.04 -5.06 20.84
C TRP A 167 8.23 -6.06 21.99
N GLN A 168 8.04 -5.60 23.20
CA GLN A 168 8.05 -6.40 24.42
C GLN A 168 6.74 -6.21 25.18
N ARG A 169 6.41 -7.19 26.02
CA ARG A 169 5.19 -7.12 26.84
C ARG A 169 5.21 -5.91 27.75
N GLY A 170 4.23 -5.02 27.55
CA GLY A 170 4.08 -3.78 28.30
C GLY A 170 4.43 -2.54 27.49
N ASP A 171 5.00 -2.71 26.30
CA ASP A 171 5.21 -1.59 25.37
C ASP A 171 3.89 -1.14 24.74
N ASP A 172 3.85 0.11 24.31
CA ASP A 172 2.78 0.61 23.47
C ASP A 172 2.71 -0.15 22.13
N TYR A 173 1.51 -0.31 21.59
CA TYR A 173 1.33 -0.80 20.24
C TYR A 173 1.56 0.32 19.23
N MET A 174 2.36 0.01 18.21
CA MET A 174 2.61 0.86 17.04
C MET A 174 1.98 0.29 15.79
N GLY A 175 2.19 0.96 14.66
CA GLY A 175 1.81 0.43 13.37
C GLY A 175 2.64 -0.78 12.92
N ASP A 176 3.89 -0.87 13.38
CA ASP A 176 4.79 -1.95 13.00
C ASP A 176 4.48 -3.24 13.77
N PRO A 177 4.50 -4.42 13.11
CA PRO A 177 4.32 -5.72 13.76
C PRO A 177 5.38 -5.98 14.83
N GLY A 178 5.04 -6.77 15.85
CA GLY A 178 5.92 -7.00 17.01
C GLY A 178 7.29 -7.62 16.69
N GLN A 179 7.41 -8.33 15.56
CA GLN A 179 8.67 -8.91 15.08
C GLN A 179 9.52 -7.94 14.23
N GLU A 180 9.00 -6.77 13.90
CA GLU A 180 9.71 -5.72 13.17
C GLU A 180 10.25 -4.65 14.11
N GLU A 181 11.17 -3.85 13.60
CA GLU A 181 11.72 -2.69 14.31
C GLU A 181 10.62 -1.66 14.59
N GLN A 182 10.31 -1.47 15.85
CA GLN A 182 9.16 -0.65 16.28
C GLN A 182 9.37 0.82 15.95
N GLY A 183 8.44 1.41 15.22
CA GLY A 183 8.51 2.77 14.71
C GLY A 183 9.12 2.90 13.30
N LEU A 184 9.52 1.79 12.67
CA LEU A 184 10.16 1.79 11.34
C LEU A 184 9.30 2.52 10.30
N ASN A 185 8.03 2.11 10.16
CA ASN A 185 7.07 2.68 9.22
C ASN A 185 5.98 3.52 9.91
N SER A 186 5.97 3.55 11.24
CA SER A 186 4.92 4.22 12.01
C SER A 186 4.86 5.72 11.71
N VAL A 187 3.66 6.20 11.42
CA VAL A 187 3.32 7.61 11.28
C VAL A 187 2.74 8.07 12.61
N TYR A 188 3.44 8.97 13.29
CA TYR A 188 3.02 9.49 14.58
C TYR A 188 2.12 10.73 14.41
N ALA A 189 1.24 10.96 15.38
CA ALA A 189 0.33 12.10 15.39
C ALA A 189 1.04 13.47 15.33
N THR A 190 2.31 13.52 15.73
CA THR A 190 3.17 14.71 15.71
C THR A 190 3.98 14.89 14.43
N ASP A 191 3.93 13.93 13.50
CA ASP A 191 4.68 13.99 12.25
C ASP A 191 4.11 15.02 11.28
N SER A 192 4.99 15.67 10.49
CA SER A 192 4.56 16.53 9.37
C SER A 192 3.74 15.76 8.32
N THR A 193 3.98 14.46 8.17
CA THR A 193 3.21 13.53 7.34
C THR A 193 1.70 13.64 7.56
N ILE A 194 1.26 13.89 8.82
CA ILE A 194 -0.18 14.04 9.14
C ILE A 194 -0.81 15.25 8.46
N ASN A 195 -0.10 16.38 8.38
CA ASN A 195 -0.61 17.57 7.71
C ASN A 195 -0.77 17.31 6.21
N MET A 196 0.22 16.68 5.60
CA MET A 196 0.18 16.30 4.19
C MET A 196 -0.97 15.32 3.91
N ILE A 197 -1.20 14.30 4.76
CA ILE A 197 -2.33 13.38 4.63
C ILE A 197 -3.66 14.13 4.72
N LYS A 198 -3.80 15.05 5.67
CA LYS A 198 -5.04 15.86 5.84
C LYS A 198 -5.31 16.74 4.63
N GLU A 199 -4.28 17.36 4.06
CA GLU A 199 -4.38 18.16 2.84
C GLU A 199 -4.85 17.29 1.67
N ALA A 200 -4.19 16.17 1.42
CA ALA A 200 -4.58 15.24 0.35
C ALA A 200 -6.02 14.74 0.49
N VAL A 201 -6.43 14.34 1.70
CA VAL A 201 -7.82 13.91 1.96
C VAL A 201 -8.81 15.05 1.71
N SER A 202 -8.47 16.29 2.10
CA SER A 202 -9.30 17.46 1.82
C SER A 202 -9.47 17.69 0.31
N ASP A 203 -8.37 17.62 -0.45
CA ASP A 203 -8.36 17.84 -1.89
C ASP A 203 -9.15 16.75 -2.64
N ILE A 204 -8.95 15.49 -2.28
CA ILE A 204 -9.73 14.37 -2.83
C ILE A 204 -11.23 14.55 -2.56
N ASN A 205 -11.62 14.92 -1.33
CA ASN A 205 -13.02 15.17 -0.98
C ASN A 205 -13.61 16.31 -1.81
N GLN A 206 -12.87 17.40 -2.03
CA GLN A 206 -13.31 18.51 -2.87
C GLN A 206 -13.48 18.10 -4.35
N ILE A 207 -12.60 17.24 -4.85
CA ILE A 207 -12.69 16.69 -6.21
C ILE A 207 -13.98 15.86 -6.35
N ILE A 208 -14.22 14.93 -5.40
CA ILE A 208 -15.39 14.05 -5.42
C ILE A 208 -16.70 14.84 -5.31
N GLN A 209 -16.76 15.87 -4.47
CA GLN A 209 -17.96 16.70 -4.29
C GLN A 209 -18.32 17.54 -5.53
N LYS A 210 -17.39 17.76 -6.46
CA LYS A 210 -17.61 18.51 -7.71
C LYS A 210 -18.07 17.62 -8.86
N GLN A 211 -18.10 16.31 -8.71
CA GLN A 211 -18.50 15.32 -9.72
C GLN A 211 -19.98 14.96 -9.68
#